data_45ae47fe96440538938c97f95a764fdc
#
_entry.id   45ae47fe96440538938c97f95a764fdc
#
_cell.length_a   1.000
_cell.length_b   1.000
_cell.length_c   1.000
_cell.angle_alpha   90.00
_cell.angle_beta   90.00
_cell.angle_gamma   90.00
#
_symmetry.space_group_name_H-M   'P 1'
#
loop_
_entity.id
_entity.type
_entity.pdbx_description
1 polymer ?
#
loop_
_entity_poly.entity_id
_entity_poly.type
_entity_poly.pdbx_seq_one_letter_code
_entity_poly.pdbx_strand_id
1 'polypeptide(L)'
;LVSIFFYIGTTSCSEDPELPSTVTTDDGNITINIPEGGFQTPRCKVLSILPSISGNNQYNMQWSIGDSVISTQEELEFIALDPGKYSITLKVINEEQKASTLNFPITVNQEETTYSPYITSVPEYKPAPGQFINELPKYEIGDTQSTMNRKALESIGYNTRILISLGGYGGYVICGFDHTIVNVPGKYDFKVLGNAFYANSNPNPNAPEEGGSCEPGIVMVAYDRNKNGIADDDEWYELAGSEYNSPSTIRNYEITYYRPELPGDNVQWTDNQGGQGEIKRNDFNTQDSYYPQWIEEDRITFSGNRLA
;
A
#
# COMPACT_ATOMS: atom_id res chain seq x y z
N LEU A 1 -4.95 -9.87 15.22
CA LEU A 1 -4.74 -9.72 13.78
C LEU A 1 -4.20 -8.32 13.54
N VAL A 2 -3.02 -8.21 13.00
CA VAL A 2 -2.31 -6.94 12.75
C VAL A 2 -2.40 -6.63 11.27
N SER A 3 -2.90 -5.47 10.91
CA SER A 3 -2.94 -5.02 9.52
C SER A 3 -1.92 -3.90 9.31
N ILE A 4 -1.05 -4.06 8.32
CA ILE A 4 -0.07 -3.05 7.90
C ILE A 4 -0.45 -2.64 6.49
N PHE A 5 -0.70 -1.35 6.30
CA PHE A 5 -1.05 -0.75 5.02
C PHE A 5 0.12 0.08 4.51
N PHE A 6 0.46 -0.07 3.24
CA PHE A 6 1.48 0.73 2.58
C PHE A 6 0.84 1.70 1.61
N TYR A 7 1.14 2.97 1.79
CA TYR A 7 0.73 4.03 0.89
C TYR A 7 1.81 4.29 -0.16
N ILE A 8 1.40 4.27 -1.43
CA ILE A 8 2.27 4.56 -2.57
C ILE A 8 1.79 5.87 -3.19
N GLY A 9 2.24 6.99 -2.61
CA GLY A 9 1.85 8.31 -3.10
C GLY A 9 2.66 8.72 -4.34
N THR A 10 1.98 9.21 -5.36
CA THR A 10 2.61 9.91 -6.49
C THR A 10 2.34 11.40 -6.36
N THR A 11 3.37 12.21 -6.16
CA THR A 11 3.24 13.66 -6.32
C THR A 11 3.36 14.00 -7.80
N SER A 12 2.24 14.29 -8.46
CA SER A 12 2.22 14.86 -9.80
C SER A 12 2.17 16.39 -9.69
N CYS A 13 3.23 17.07 -10.12
CA CYS A 13 3.14 18.46 -10.53
C CYS A 13 2.82 18.45 -12.02
N SER A 14 1.60 18.82 -12.39
CA SER A 14 1.24 19.11 -13.78
C SER A 14 1.53 20.57 -14.08
N GLU A 15 2.60 20.86 -14.80
CA GLU A 15 2.65 22.03 -15.66
C GLU A 15 2.31 21.54 -17.07
N ASP A 16 1.26 22.12 -17.68
CA ASP A 16 0.94 21.92 -19.08
C ASP A 16 2.04 22.59 -19.94
N PRO A 17 2.91 21.82 -20.62
CA PRO A 17 3.79 22.40 -21.63
C PRO A 17 3.01 22.54 -22.94
N GLU A 18 3.23 23.66 -23.65
CA GLU A 18 2.82 23.84 -25.04
C GLU A 18 3.17 22.56 -25.84
N LEU A 19 2.16 22.00 -26.55
CA LEU A 19 2.28 20.75 -27.28
C LEU A 19 3.43 20.83 -28.31
N PRO A 20 4.52 20.08 -28.13
CA PRO A 20 5.51 19.91 -29.15
C PRO A 20 4.93 19.20 -30.37
N SER A 21 5.56 19.38 -31.54
CA SER A 21 5.20 18.68 -32.77
C SER A 21 4.88 17.19 -32.53
N THR A 22 3.77 16.71 -33.07
CA THR A 22 3.30 15.35 -32.86
C THR A 22 3.83 14.39 -33.93
N VAL A 23 4.26 13.20 -33.53
CA VAL A 23 4.49 12.10 -34.49
C VAL A 23 3.16 11.43 -34.76
N THR A 24 2.83 11.31 -36.04
CA THR A 24 1.57 10.76 -36.54
C THR A 24 1.85 9.54 -37.37
N THR A 25 1.16 8.43 -37.11
CA THR A 25 0.99 7.36 -38.09
C THR A 25 -0.43 7.34 -38.60
N ASP A 26 -0.60 7.25 -39.90
CA ASP A 26 -1.88 7.18 -40.56
C ASP A 26 -1.85 6.03 -41.58
N ASP A 27 -2.64 4.99 -41.35
CA ASP A 27 -2.87 3.94 -42.35
C ASP A 27 -4.13 4.20 -43.19
N GLY A 28 -4.60 5.45 -43.15
CA GLY A 28 -5.80 5.94 -43.84
C GLY A 28 -7.10 5.83 -43.05
N ASN A 29 -7.10 5.23 -41.85
CA ASN A 29 -8.30 5.05 -41.01
C ASN A 29 -8.10 5.31 -39.51
N ILE A 30 -6.88 5.22 -39.01
CA ILE A 30 -6.55 5.40 -37.58
C ILE A 30 -5.32 6.27 -37.50
N THR A 31 -5.43 7.44 -36.92
CA THR A 31 -4.32 8.35 -36.68
C THR A 31 -4.00 8.33 -35.19
N ILE A 32 -2.74 8.05 -34.85
CA ILE A 32 -2.23 8.05 -33.47
C ILE A 32 -1.29 9.24 -33.34
N ASN A 33 -1.54 10.11 -32.36
CA ASN A 33 -0.73 11.29 -32.10
C ASN A 33 -0.11 11.19 -30.70
N ILE A 34 1.19 11.40 -30.64
CA ILE A 34 1.98 11.55 -29.41
C ILE A 34 3.00 12.69 -29.58
N PRO A 35 3.58 13.26 -28.53
CA PRO A 35 4.63 14.25 -28.62
C PRO A 35 5.83 13.78 -29.46
N GLU A 36 6.39 14.65 -30.30
CA GLU A 36 7.63 14.37 -31.02
C GLU A 36 8.77 14.16 -30.02
N GLY A 37 9.55 13.09 -30.21
CA GLY A 37 10.63 12.72 -29.29
C GLY A 37 10.17 11.81 -28.14
N GLY A 38 8.87 11.50 -28.05
CA GLY A 38 8.32 10.63 -27.02
C GLY A 38 8.16 11.31 -25.66
N PHE A 39 8.38 10.55 -24.59
CA PHE A 39 8.16 11.00 -23.22
C PHE A 39 9.43 10.91 -22.38
N GLN A 40 9.42 11.64 -21.25
CA GLN A 40 10.48 11.57 -20.24
C GLN A 40 9.87 11.43 -18.86
N THR A 41 10.51 10.63 -18.01
CA THR A 41 10.13 10.47 -16.61
C THR A 41 11.35 10.13 -15.76
N PRO A 42 11.41 10.53 -14.49
CA PRO A 42 12.37 9.94 -13.55
C PRO A 42 12.07 8.47 -13.33
N ARG A 43 13.09 7.68 -12.99
CA ARG A 43 12.86 6.30 -12.55
C ARG A 43 11.96 6.26 -11.31
N CYS A 44 11.30 5.14 -11.09
CA CYS A 44 10.39 4.91 -9.94
C CYS A 44 9.22 5.91 -9.84
N LYS A 45 8.88 6.60 -10.94
CA LYS A 45 7.66 7.42 -11.05
C LYS A 45 6.76 6.89 -12.14
N VAL A 46 5.46 6.88 -11.85
CA VAL A 46 4.45 6.53 -12.85
C VAL A 46 4.34 7.64 -13.88
N LEU A 47 4.42 7.28 -15.15
CA LEU A 47 4.12 8.14 -16.29
C LEU A 47 2.84 7.64 -16.95
N SER A 48 1.80 8.47 -16.91
CA SER A 48 0.54 8.17 -17.59
C SER A 48 0.58 8.72 -19.01
N ILE A 49 0.23 7.87 -19.97
CA ILE A 49 0.21 8.22 -21.39
C ILE A 49 -1.17 7.88 -21.96
N LEU A 50 -1.92 8.91 -22.28
CA LEU A 50 -3.17 8.82 -23.02
C LEU A 50 -2.97 9.35 -24.45
N PRO A 51 -2.88 8.50 -25.49
CA PRO A 51 -2.66 8.94 -26.85
C PRO A 51 -3.90 9.63 -27.41
N SER A 52 -3.70 10.63 -28.28
CA SER A 52 -4.81 11.16 -29.07
C SER A 52 -5.01 10.30 -30.30
N ILE A 53 -6.19 9.72 -30.43
CA ILE A 53 -6.56 8.84 -31.55
C ILE A 53 -7.72 9.44 -32.30
N SER A 54 -7.58 9.57 -33.62
CA SER A 54 -8.64 9.98 -34.52
C SER A 54 -9.00 8.86 -35.48
N GLY A 55 -10.30 8.73 -35.76
CA GLY A 55 -10.88 7.65 -36.59
C GLY A 55 -12.20 7.17 -36.00
N ASN A 56 -12.59 5.91 -36.22
CA ASN A 56 -13.83 5.33 -35.68
C ASN A 56 -13.74 5.14 -34.14
N ASN A 57 -14.90 5.22 -33.48
CA ASN A 57 -15.03 5.46 -32.04
C ASN A 57 -14.77 4.26 -31.08
N GLN A 58 -14.43 3.07 -31.59
CA GLN A 58 -14.09 1.93 -30.73
C GLN A 58 -12.78 1.29 -31.18
N TYR A 59 -11.85 1.21 -30.23
CA TYR A 59 -10.51 0.69 -30.47
C TYR A 59 -10.12 -0.33 -29.40
N ASN A 60 -9.36 -1.35 -29.82
CA ASN A 60 -8.56 -2.15 -28.91
C ASN A 60 -7.14 -1.67 -28.97
N MET A 61 -6.55 -1.44 -27.82
CA MET A 61 -5.16 -0.99 -27.70
C MET A 61 -4.28 -2.10 -27.15
N GLN A 62 -3.03 -2.11 -27.62
CA GLN A 62 -2.01 -3.00 -27.11
C GLN A 62 -0.68 -2.24 -27.03
N TRP A 63 -0.16 -2.14 -25.83
CA TRP A 63 1.14 -1.56 -25.55
C TRP A 63 2.17 -2.66 -25.33
N SER A 64 3.34 -2.53 -25.94
CA SER A 64 4.39 -3.53 -25.80
C SER A 64 5.79 -2.91 -25.74
N ILE A 65 6.70 -3.67 -25.11
CA ILE A 65 8.17 -3.44 -25.14
C ILE A 65 8.77 -4.68 -25.77
N GLY A 66 9.39 -4.52 -26.94
CA GLY A 66 9.79 -5.68 -27.75
C GLY A 66 8.58 -6.57 -28.06
N ASP A 67 8.70 -7.85 -27.74
CA ASP A 67 7.63 -8.82 -27.95
C ASP A 67 6.66 -8.97 -26.75
N SER A 68 6.94 -8.26 -25.65
CA SER A 68 6.16 -8.37 -24.42
C SER A 68 5.04 -7.34 -24.37
N VAL A 69 3.78 -7.79 -24.26
CA VAL A 69 2.64 -6.92 -24.00
C VAL A 69 2.68 -6.47 -22.55
N ILE A 70 2.66 -5.14 -22.32
CA ILE A 70 2.71 -4.51 -20.99
C ILE A 70 1.36 -3.94 -20.56
N SER A 71 0.47 -3.60 -21.49
CA SER A 71 -0.89 -3.11 -21.18
C SER A 71 -1.81 -3.29 -22.37
N THR A 72 -3.13 -3.36 -22.10
CA THR A 72 -4.20 -3.31 -23.09
C THR A 72 -5.22 -2.21 -22.77
N GLN A 73 -4.91 -1.36 -21.81
CA GLN A 73 -5.76 -0.24 -21.39
C GLN A 73 -5.62 0.94 -22.37
N GLU A 74 -6.59 1.84 -22.36
CA GLU A 74 -6.53 3.08 -23.16
C GLU A 74 -5.39 3.99 -22.70
N GLU A 75 -5.19 4.12 -21.41
CA GLU A 75 -4.08 4.82 -20.79
C GLU A 75 -2.96 3.83 -20.42
N LEU A 76 -1.74 4.11 -20.85
CA LEU A 76 -0.58 3.39 -20.38
C LEU A 76 -0.03 4.06 -19.11
N GLU A 77 0.00 3.31 -18.03
CA GLU A 77 0.78 3.66 -16.85
C GLU A 77 2.14 2.96 -16.92
N PHE A 78 3.16 3.74 -17.25
CA PHE A 78 4.52 3.25 -17.38
C PHE A 78 5.35 3.60 -16.17
N ILE A 79 6.11 2.63 -15.67
CA ILE A 79 7.11 2.85 -14.62
C ILE A 79 8.34 1.99 -14.92
N ALA A 80 9.53 2.52 -14.61
CA ALA A 80 10.77 1.77 -14.73
C ALA A 80 11.70 1.99 -13.53
N LEU A 81 12.41 0.93 -13.16
CA LEU A 81 13.40 0.94 -12.08
C LEU A 81 14.75 1.50 -12.57
N ASP A 82 15.15 1.11 -13.79
CA ASP A 82 16.45 1.46 -14.33
C ASP A 82 16.35 2.65 -15.29
N PRO A 83 17.29 3.63 -15.20
CA PRO A 83 17.39 4.68 -16.20
C PRO A 83 17.74 4.12 -17.57
N GLY A 84 17.24 4.75 -18.61
CA GLY A 84 17.50 4.31 -19.99
C GLY A 84 16.43 4.74 -20.97
N LYS A 85 16.56 4.29 -22.21
CA LYS A 85 15.54 4.49 -23.25
C LYS A 85 14.76 3.19 -23.46
N TYR A 86 13.46 3.29 -23.32
CA TYR A 86 12.50 2.21 -23.55
C TYR A 86 11.76 2.48 -24.84
N SER A 87 11.79 1.53 -25.78
CA SER A 87 11.03 1.64 -27.04
C SER A 87 9.65 1.02 -26.82
N ILE A 88 8.63 1.87 -26.86
CA ILE A 88 7.23 1.47 -26.69
C ILE A 88 6.59 1.34 -28.05
N THR A 89 5.85 0.26 -28.25
CA THR A 89 5.00 0.06 -29.41
C THR A 89 3.55 0.13 -28.97
N LEU A 90 2.80 1.10 -29.52
CA LEU A 90 1.35 1.16 -29.42
C LEU A 90 0.73 0.64 -30.70
N LYS A 91 -0.07 -0.41 -30.58
CA LYS A 91 -0.92 -0.94 -31.66
C LYS A 91 -2.38 -0.65 -31.33
N VAL A 92 -3.07 0.01 -32.24
CA VAL A 92 -4.49 0.33 -32.16
C VAL A 92 -5.24 -0.42 -33.26
N ILE A 93 -6.29 -1.12 -32.90
CA ILE A 93 -7.10 -1.94 -33.81
C ILE A 93 -8.55 -1.46 -33.71
N ASN A 94 -9.17 -1.13 -34.86
CA ASN A 94 -10.59 -0.77 -34.89
C ASN A 94 -11.51 -1.99 -35.06
N GLU A 95 -12.83 -1.75 -35.06
CA GLU A 95 -13.84 -2.81 -35.24
C GLU A 95 -13.73 -3.52 -36.60
N GLU A 96 -13.22 -2.84 -37.65
CA GLU A 96 -12.99 -3.41 -38.96
C GLU A 96 -11.70 -4.26 -39.04
N GLN A 97 -11.03 -4.52 -37.90
CA GLN A 97 -9.77 -5.25 -37.80
C GLN A 97 -8.59 -4.56 -38.53
N LYS A 98 -8.71 -3.27 -38.81
CA LYS A 98 -7.60 -2.46 -39.31
C LYS A 98 -6.72 -2.02 -38.13
N ALA A 99 -5.45 -2.01 -38.32
CA ALA A 99 -4.48 -1.72 -37.27
C ALA A 99 -3.53 -0.60 -37.70
N SER A 100 -3.33 0.36 -36.79
CA SER A 100 -2.22 1.32 -36.87
C SER A 100 -1.22 1.04 -35.75
N THR A 101 0.07 1.24 -36.03
CA THR A 101 1.15 0.96 -35.07
C THR A 101 2.11 2.13 -35.01
N LEU A 102 2.38 2.60 -33.79
CA LEU A 102 3.32 3.70 -33.54
C LEU A 102 4.40 3.24 -32.55
N ASN A 103 5.67 3.51 -32.92
CA ASN A 103 6.81 3.29 -32.03
C ASN A 103 7.35 4.63 -31.54
N PHE A 104 7.59 4.74 -30.24
CA PHE A 104 8.15 5.94 -29.64
C PHE A 104 9.02 5.61 -28.41
N PRO A 105 9.97 6.49 -28.07
CA PRO A 105 10.78 6.30 -26.88
C PRO A 105 10.13 6.85 -25.62
N ILE A 106 10.37 6.18 -24.49
CA ILE A 106 10.30 6.77 -23.18
C ILE A 106 11.70 6.84 -22.62
N THR A 107 12.17 8.06 -22.29
CA THR A 107 13.46 8.26 -21.65
C THR A 107 13.25 8.30 -20.15
N VAL A 108 13.82 7.32 -19.44
CA VAL A 108 13.84 7.27 -17.98
C VAL A 108 15.14 7.88 -17.50
N ASN A 109 15.03 8.98 -16.77
CA ASN A 109 16.19 9.71 -16.29
C ASN A 109 16.63 9.22 -14.92
N GLN A 110 17.95 9.25 -14.66
CA GLN A 110 18.48 9.12 -13.31
C GLN A 110 18.11 10.40 -12.56
N GLU A 111 17.42 10.26 -11.44
CA GLU A 111 17.21 11.38 -10.53
C GLU A 111 18.46 11.66 -9.69
N GLU A 112 18.60 12.91 -9.25
CA GLU A 112 19.68 13.34 -8.34
C GLU A 112 19.37 12.98 -6.88
N THR A 113 18.11 12.64 -6.56
CA THR A 113 17.64 12.32 -5.21
C THR A 113 17.90 10.87 -4.89
N THR A 114 18.49 10.63 -3.71
CA THR A 114 18.60 9.27 -3.14
C THR A 114 17.34 8.95 -2.36
N TYR A 115 16.62 7.93 -2.75
CA TYR A 115 15.46 7.43 -2.04
C TYR A 115 15.83 6.60 -0.81
N SER A 116 15.00 6.68 0.22
CA SER A 116 15.13 5.85 1.40
C SER A 116 14.68 4.40 1.10
N PRO A 117 15.47 3.38 1.47
CA PRO A 117 15.00 1.99 1.40
C PRO A 117 14.00 1.65 2.53
N TYR A 118 13.66 2.60 3.39
CA TYR A 118 12.77 2.43 4.52
C TYR A 118 11.56 3.34 4.38
N ILE A 119 10.48 3.02 5.11
CA ILE A 119 9.34 3.91 5.22
C ILE A 119 9.75 5.27 5.76
N THR A 120 9.15 6.33 5.23
CA THR A 120 9.46 7.73 5.54
C THR A 120 8.25 8.49 6.08
N SER A 121 7.07 7.86 6.06
CA SER A 121 5.85 8.46 6.61
C SER A 121 4.96 7.41 7.27
N VAL A 122 4.16 7.87 8.24
CA VAL A 122 3.05 7.14 8.84
C VAL A 122 1.85 8.08 8.79
N PRO A 123 1.07 8.06 7.70
CA PRO A 123 -0.16 8.84 7.58
C PRO A 123 -1.18 8.53 8.66
N GLU A 124 -1.31 7.27 9.05
CA GLU A 124 -2.23 6.85 10.09
C GLU A 124 -1.67 5.69 10.92
N TYR A 125 -1.75 5.84 12.25
CA TYR A 125 -1.53 4.79 13.23
C TYR A 125 -2.80 4.64 14.06
N LYS A 126 -3.56 3.59 13.83
CA LYS A 126 -4.84 3.32 14.49
C LYS A 126 -4.86 1.92 15.11
N PRO A 127 -4.26 1.77 16.29
CA PRO A 127 -4.27 0.48 16.98
C PRO A 127 -5.64 0.18 17.56
N ALA A 128 -5.98 -1.10 17.62
CA ALA A 128 -7.10 -1.58 18.41
C ALA A 128 -6.71 -1.67 19.89
N PRO A 129 -7.67 -1.66 20.82
CA PRO A 129 -7.39 -1.89 22.23
C PRO A 129 -6.63 -3.19 22.47
N GLY A 130 -5.63 -3.16 23.35
CA GLY A 130 -4.83 -4.33 23.65
C GLY A 130 -3.60 -4.05 24.49
N GLN A 131 -2.82 -5.09 24.67
CA GLN A 131 -1.56 -5.06 25.38
C GLN A 131 -0.56 -4.15 24.67
N PHE A 132 0.26 -3.41 25.41
CA PHE A 132 1.24 -2.42 24.96
C PHE A 132 0.66 -1.20 24.22
N ILE A 133 -0.65 -1.05 24.14
CA ILE A 133 -1.27 0.18 23.69
C ILE A 133 -0.98 1.26 24.71
N ASN A 134 -0.64 2.47 24.26
CA ASN A 134 -0.13 3.60 25.03
C ASN A 134 1.34 3.46 25.51
N GLU A 135 1.99 2.32 25.28
CA GLU A 135 3.39 2.09 25.62
C GLU A 135 4.30 1.97 24.39
N LEU A 136 3.77 1.46 23.27
CA LEU A 136 4.52 1.23 22.04
C LEU A 136 3.74 1.75 20.80
N PRO A 137 3.96 3.03 20.42
CA PRO A 137 4.78 4.06 21.06
C PRO A 137 4.11 4.64 22.32
N LYS A 138 4.93 5.25 23.17
CA LYS A 138 4.44 5.76 24.45
C LYS A 138 3.56 6.99 24.24
N TYR A 139 2.34 6.90 24.80
CA TYR A 139 1.41 8.03 24.90
C TYR A 139 1.83 8.95 26.06
N GLU A 140 1.74 10.23 25.85
CA GLU A 140 1.87 11.28 26.86
C GLU A 140 0.64 12.17 26.86
N ILE A 141 0.26 12.67 28.03
CA ILE A 141 -0.94 13.52 28.16
C ILE A 141 -0.85 14.71 27.20
N GLY A 142 -1.84 14.87 26.35
CA GLY A 142 -1.90 15.91 25.32
C GLY A 142 -1.45 15.45 23.93
N ASP A 143 -0.99 14.20 23.78
CA ASP A 143 -0.75 13.65 22.46
C ASP A 143 -2.05 13.54 21.66
N THR A 144 -1.97 13.92 20.41
CA THR A 144 -3.06 13.83 19.42
C THR A 144 -2.80 12.67 18.45
N GLN A 145 -3.77 12.36 17.58
CA GLN A 145 -3.57 11.38 16.51
C GLN A 145 -2.32 11.70 15.66
N SER A 146 -2.12 12.97 15.31
CA SER A 146 -0.93 13.40 14.55
C SER A 146 0.37 13.18 15.32
N THR A 147 0.38 13.42 16.64
CA THR A 147 1.54 13.15 17.49
C THR A 147 1.84 11.65 17.54
N MET A 148 0.83 10.82 17.68
CA MET A 148 1.01 9.36 17.72
C MET A 148 1.44 8.78 16.37
N ASN A 149 0.96 9.32 15.24
CA ASN A 149 1.47 8.97 13.91
C ASN A 149 2.97 9.26 13.79
N ARG A 150 3.41 10.45 14.24
CA ARG A 150 4.83 10.83 14.25
C ARG A 150 5.65 9.91 15.17
N LYS A 151 5.17 9.61 16.37
CA LYS A 151 5.86 8.67 17.30
C LYS A 151 5.96 7.25 16.73
N ALA A 152 4.94 6.80 16.01
CA ALA A 152 4.99 5.53 15.30
C ALA A 152 6.06 5.56 14.20
N LEU A 153 6.14 6.62 13.40
CA LEU A 153 7.20 6.80 12.40
C LEU A 153 8.59 6.82 13.04
N GLU A 154 8.77 7.52 14.15
CA GLU A 154 10.05 7.55 14.90
C GLU A 154 10.47 6.16 15.37
N SER A 155 9.49 5.28 15.67
CA SER A 155 9.75 3.91 16.12
C SER A 155 10.11 2.95 14.98
N ILE A 156 9.40 3.00 13.86
CA ILE A 156 9.53 1.97 12.80
C ILE A 156 10.07 2.49 11.46
N GLY A 157 10.26 3.81 11.30
CA GLY A 157 10.76 4.44 10.10
C GLY A 157 12.29 4.56 10.05
N TYR A 158 12.81 5.02 8.91
CA TYR A 158 14.21 5.46 8.73
C TYR A 158 15.30 4.51 9.22
N ASN A 159 15.15 3.21 9.10
CA ASN A 159 16.09 2.21 9.62
C ASN A 159 16.03 2.01 11.15
N THR A 160 15.00 2.44 11.84
CA THR A 160 14.78 2.02 13.23
C THR A 160 14.20 0.59 13.27
N ARG A 161 14.34 -0.06 14.43
CA ARG A 161 13.84 -1.42 14.65
C ARG A 161 13.10 -1.53 15.97
N ILE A 162 12.47 -0.43 16.38
CA ILE A 162 11.63 -0.39 17.56
C ILE A 162 10.24 -0.89 17.14
N LEU A 163 9.60 -1.65 17.99
CA LEU A 163 8.24 -2.16 17.74
C LEU A 163 7.20 -1.09 18.03
N ILE A 164 6.08 -1.19 17.34
CA ILE A 164 4.82 -0.54 17.72
C ILE A 164 3.78 -1.62 17.99
N SER A 165 2.83 -1.34 18.88
CA SER A 165 1.71 -2.24 19.12
C SER A 165 0.53 -1.85 18.25
N LEU A 166 -0.04 -2.81 17.54
CA LEU A 166 -1.31 -2.62 16.82
C LEU A 166 -2.51 -3.15 17.60
N GLY A 167 -2.25 -3.73 18.77
CA GLY A 167 -3.28 -4.20 19.69
C GLY A 167 -4.03 -5.44 19.20
N GLY A 168 -5.34 -5.44 19.41
CA GLY A 168 -6.22 -6.54 19.04
C GLY A 168 -6.61 -6.57 17.56
N TYR A 169 -7.73 -7.23 17.27
CA TYR A 169 -8.22 -7.34 15.90
C TYR A 169 -8.57 -5.98 15.30
N GLY A 170 -8.13 -5.77 14.07
CA GLY A 170 -8.45 -4.61 13.26
C GLY A 170 -7.46 -3.46 13.39
N GLY A 171 -6.62 -3.41 14.44
CA GLY A 171 -5.61 -2.37 14.57
C GLY A 171 -4.63 -2.37 13.40
N TYR A 172 -4.26 -1.17 12.92
CA TYR A 172 -3.42 -1.02 11.73
C TYR A 172 -2.48 0.18 11.80
N VAL A 173 -1.52 0.18 10.89
CA VAL A 173 -0.67 1.30 10.56
C VAL A 173 -0.57 1.47 9.06
N ILE A 174 -0.74 2.69 8.56
CA ILE A 174 -0.48 3.06 7.17
C ILE A 174 0.94 3.62 7.11
N CYS A 175 1.74 3.04 6.20
CA CYS A 175 3.13 3.43 5.98
C CYS A 175 3.33 3.92 4.56
N GLY A 176 4.16 4.95 4.39
CA GLY A 176 4.52 5.46 3.09
C GLY A 176 6.04 5.52 2.87
N PHE A 177 6.42 5.47 1.60
CA PHE A 177 7.78 5.66 1.13
C PHE A 177 7.90 7.04 0.46
N ASP A 178 9.12 7.51 0.26
CA ASP A 178 9.43 8.74 -0.48
C ASP A 178 9.46 8.53 -2.00
N HIS A 179 9.10 7.34 -2.45
CA HIS A 179 9.04 6.94 -3.86
C HIS A 179 8.03 5.81 -4.07
N THR A 180 7.63 5.59 -5.31
CA THR A 180 6.75 4.49 -5.70
C THR A 180 7.49 3.15 -5.58
N ILE A 181 6.86 2.14 -4.97
CA ILE A 181 7.36 0.79 -4.97
C ILE A 181 7.07 0.15 -6.33
N VAL A 182 8.13 -0.24 -7.03
CA VAL A 182 8.01 -0.87 -8.35
C VAL A 182 7.87 -2.37 -8.18
N ASN A 183 6.83 -2.95 -8.79
CA ASN A 183 6.68 -4.40 -8.87
C ASN A 183 7.69 -4.97 -9.86
N VAL A 184 8.68 -5.70 -9.37
CA VAL A 184 9.72 -6.33 -10.19
C VAL A 184 9.48 -7.84 -10.25
N PRO A 185 9.11 -8.41 -11.42
CA PRO A 185 8.82 -9.82 -11.54
C PRO A 185 9.94 -10.71 -11.02
N GLY A 186 9.58 -11.66 -10.13
CA GLY A 186 10.52 -12.61 -9.54
C GLY A 186 11.42 -12.06 -8.43
N LYS A 187 11.16 -10.84 -7.93
CA LYS A 187 11.85 -10.25 -6.78
C LYS A 187 10.83 -9.87 -5.69
N TYR A 188 11.33 -9.64 -4.49
CA TYR A 188 10.55 -9.05 -3.42
C TYR A 188 10.67 -7.54 -3.49
N ASP A 189 9.54 -6.83 -3.46
CA ASP A 189 9.48 -5.39 -3.62
C ASP A 189 9.66 -4.66 -2.29
N PHE A 190 9.19 -5.26 -1.18
CA PHE A 190 9.38 -4.75 0.17
C PHE A 190 9.38 -5.88 1.20
N LYS A 191 9.72 -5.57 2.44
CA LYS A 191 9.75 -6.50 3.56
C LYS A 191 9.07 -5.90 4.78
N VAL A 192 8.15 -6.67 5.38
CA VAL A 192 7.56 -6.38 6.69
C VAL A 192 8.29 -7.21 7.74
N LEU A 193 8.76 -6.54 8.80
CA LEU A 193 9.33 -7.22 9.96
C LEU A 193 8.24 -7.38 11.02
N GLY A 194 7.79 -8.60 11.21
CA GLY A 194 6.81 -8.95 12.23
C GLY A 194 7.46 -9.28 13.57
N ASN A 195 6.61 -9.47 14.58
CA ASN A 195 7.00 -9.91 15.93
C ASN A 195 6.79 -11.42 16.05
N ALA A 196 7.63 -12.21 15.39
CA ALA A 196 7.60 -13.66 15.49
C ALA A 196 8.90 -14.16 16.14
N PHE A 197 8.77 -15.05 17.10
CA PHE A 197 9.91 -15.68 17.77
C PHE A 197 9.60 -17.10 18.23
N TYR A 198 10.64 -17.90 18.41
CA TYR A 198 10.54 -19.22 18.99
C TYR A 198 10.79 -19.18 20.50
N ALA A 199 10.11 -20.01 21.28
CA ALA A 199 10.21 -20.04 22.75
C ALA A 199 11.61 -20.39 23.23
N ASN A 200 12.33 -21.22 22.50
CA ASN A 200 13.75 -21.55 22.74
C ASN A 200 14.60 -20.78 21.75
N SER A 201 15.21 -19.72 22.21
CA SER A 201 15.99 -18.75 21.43
C SER A 201 16.76 -19.40 20.27
N ASN A 202 16.34 -19.11 19.08
CA ASN A 202 16.95 -19.43 17.81
C ASN A 202 16.70 -20.85 17.27
N PRO A 203 15.81 -20.99 16.28
CA PRO A 203 15.69 -22.22 15.52
C PRO A 203 16.94 -22.39 14.65
N ASN A 204 17.86 -23.15 15.14
CA ASN A 204 18.78 -23.79 14.23
C ASN A 204 18.03 -24.95 13.53
N PRO A 205 18.55 -25.53 12.45
CA PRO A 205 17.90 -26.65 11.74
C PRO A 205 17.57 -27.87 12.62
N ASN A 206 18.08 -27.92 13.83
CA ASN A 206 17.87 -29.01 14.79
C ASN A 206 17.06 -28.57 16.03
N ALA A 207 16.54 -27.33 16.05
CA ALA A 207 15.69 -26.92 17.15
C ALA A 207 14.34 -27.66 17.05
N PRO A 208 13.78 -28.12 18.17
CA PRO A 208 12.43 -28.66 18.16
C PRO A 208 11.48 -27.54 17.71
N GLU A 209 10.56 -27.88 16.80
CA GLU A 209 9.51 -26.98 16.30
C GLU A 209 8.43 -26.70 17.35
N GLU A 210 8.82 -26.61 18.61
CA GLU A 210 7.88 -26.51 19.73
C GLU A 210 7.94 -25.13 20.36
N GLY A 211 6.80 -24.47 20.34
CA GLY A 211 6.57 -23.22 21.03
C GLY A 211 7.14 -22.00 20.30
N GLY A 212 6.57 -20.89 20.58
CA GLY A 212 6.88 -19.61 20.01
C GLY A 212 5.68 -18.68 20.05
N SER A 213 5.85 -17.51 19.49
CA SER A 213 4.77 -16.55 19.27
C SER A 213 4.86 -16.03 17.85
N CYS A 214 3.71 -15.87 17.22
CA CYS A 214 3.57 -15.10 16.00
C CYS A 214 2.27 -14.30 16.07
N GLU A 215 2.32 -13.10 15.57
CA GLU A 215 1.18 -12.20 15.47
C GLU A 215 0.95 -11.91 13.99
N PRO A 216 0.21 -12.83 13.30
CA PRO A 216 -0.01 -12.70 11.88
C PRO A 216 -0.87 -11.48 11.57
N GLY A 217 -0.63 -10.86 10.43
CA GLY A 217 -1.38 -9.72 9.96
C GLY A 217 -1.66 -9.79 8.48
N ILE A 218 -2.63 -8.99 8.05
CA ILE A 218 -2.92 -8.76 6.65
C ILE A 218 -2.05 -7.58 6.19
N VAL A 219 -1.45 -7.73 5.01
CA VAL A 219 -0.71 -6.67 4.35
C VAL A 219 -1.54 -6.20 3.15
N MET A 220 -1.74 -4.91 3.07
CA MET A 220 -2.41 -4.27 1.94
C MET A 220 -1.48 -3.25 1.29
N VAL A 221 -1.66 -3.02 0.01
CA VAL A 221 -0.99 -1.97 -0.76
C VAL A 221 -2.06 -1.08 -1.39
N ALA A 222 -1.80 0.22 -1.42
CA ALA A 222 -2.65 1.16 -2.13
C ALA A 222 -1.99 1.60 -3.43
N TYR A 223 -2.82 1.77 -4.44
CA TYR A 223 -2.44 2.34 -5.72
C TYR A 223 -3.27 3.61 -5.96
N ASP A 224 -2.62 4.77 -5.84
CA ASP A 224 -3.24 6.10 -6.02
C ASP A 224 -3.64 6.30 -7.50
N ARG A 225 -4.85 5.82 -7.86
CA ARG A 225 -5.37 5.87 -9.24
C ARG A 225 -5.81 7.26 -9.64
N ASN A 226 -6.35 8.01 -8.70
CA ASN A 226 -6.86 9.35 -8.96
C ASN A 226 -5.77 10.44 -8.82
N LYS A 227 -4.55 10.05 -8.39
CA LYS A 227 -3.35 10.90 -8.26
C LYS A 227 -3.55 12.08 -7.31
N ASN A 228 -4.37 11.90 -6.27
CA ASN A 228 -4.62 12.92 -5.26
C ASN A 228 -3.58 12.92 -4.12
N GLY A 229 -2.69 11.94 -4.08
CA GLY A 229 -1.68 11.78 -3.06
C GLY A 229 -2.20 11.16 -1.75
N ILE A 230 -3.40 10.59 -1.76
CA ILE A 230 -4.05 9.95 -0.62
C ILE A 230 -4.41 8.51 -1.02
N ALA A 231 -4.30 7.57 -0.09
CA ALA A 231 -4.77 6.22 -0.29
C ALA A 231 -6.26 6.16 0.09
N ASP A 232 -7.13 6.29 -0.91
CA ASP A 232 -8.57 6.24 -0.73
C ASP A 232 -9.07 4.80 -0.47
N ASP A 233 -10.27 4.65 0.12
CA ASP A 233 -10.79 3.35 0.55
C ASP A 233 -10.91 2.31 -0.58
N ASP A 234 -11.15 2.75 -1.82
CA ASP A 234 -11.30 1.87 -2.99
C ASP A 234 -9.98 1.58 -3.74
N GLU A 235 -8.86 2.08 -3.23
CA GLU A 235 -7.53 1.92 -3.82
C GLU A 235 -6.67 0.85 -3.13
N TRP A 236 -7.19 0.22 -2.06
CA TRP A 236 -6.48 -0.78 -1.29
C TRP A 236 -6.66 -2.19 -1.84
N TYR A 237 -5.56 -2.91 -1.96
CA TYR A 237 -5.49 -4.30 -2.42
C TYR A 237 -4.83 -5.17 -1.35
N GLU A 238 -5.54 -6.22 -0.90
CA GLU A 238 -4.98 -7.22 0.01
C GLU A 238 -3.97 -8.10 -0.73
N LEU A 239 -2.76 -8.22 -0.18
CA LEU A 239 -1.79 -9.19 -0.69
C LEU A 239 -2.15 -10.59 -0.19
N ALA A 240 -2.22 -11.55 -1.12
CA ALA A 240 -2.57 -12.92 -0.81
C ALA A 240 -1.49 -13.59 0.04
N GLY A 241 -1.71 -13.64 1.35
CA GLY A 241 -0.90 -14.41 2.29
C GLY A 241 -1.34 -15.87 2.40
N SER A 242 -0.72 -16.62 3.33
CA SER A 242 -1.01 -18.06 3.55
C SER A 242 -2.48 -18.34 3.83
N GLU A 243 -3.13 -17.46 4.59
CA GLU A 243 -4.51 -17.61 5.03
C GLU A 243 -5.54 -16.95 4.09
N TYR A 244 -5.10 -16.36 2.98
CA TYR A 244 -5.99 -15.65 2.06
C TYR A 244 -7.14 -16.50 1.54
N ASN A 245 -6.87 -17.77 1.19
CA ASN A 245 -7.85 -18.72 0.71
C ASN A 245 -8.30 -19.73 1.77
N SER A 246 -7.93 -19.53 3.04
CA SER A 246 -8.34 -20.43 4.13
C SER A 246 -9.86 -20.38 4.33
N PRO A 247 -10.54 -21.54 4.43
CA PRO A 247 -11.97 -21.57 4.71
C PRO A 247 -12.32 -21.05 6.12
N SER A 248 -11.33 -20.94 7.00
CA SER A 248 -11.48 -20.41 8.35
C SER A 248 -11.34 -18.88 8.40
N THR A 249 -10.88 -18.26 7.33
CA THR A 249 -10.82 -16.78 7.23
C THR A 249 -12.23 -16.21 7.07
N ILE A 250 -12.61 -15.34 8.00
CA ILE A 250 -13.92 -14.67 7.98
C ILE A 250 -13.78 -13.37 7.17
N ARG A 251 -14.50 -13.29 6.06
CA ARG A 251 -14.56 -12.10 5.22
C ARG A 251 -15.58 -11.10 5.76
N ASN A 252 -15.32 -9.81 5.55
CA ASN A 252 -16.16 -8.72 6.03
C ASN A 252 -16.46 -8.81 7.53
N TYR A 253 -15.44 -9.20 8.31
CA TYR A 253 -15.51 -9.21 9.76
C TYR A 253 -15.48 -7.77 10.27
N GLU A 254 -16.36 -7.47 11.22
CA GLU A 254 -16.40 -6.18 11.89
C GLU A 254 -16.39 -6.38 13.40
N ILE A 255 -15.58 -5.60 14.11
CA ILE A 255 -15.49 -5.60 15.56
C ILE A 255 -15.55 -4.16 16.09
N THR A 256 -16.32 -3.95 17.14
CA THR A 256 -16.44 -2.67 17.83
C THR A 256 -15.93 -2.81 19.26
N TYR A 257 -15.01 -1.96 19.65
CA TYR A 257 -14.49 -1.82 21.01
C TYR A 257 -15.09 -0.59 21.67
N TYR A 258 -15.45 -0.74 22.93
CA TYR A 258 -16.08 0.33 23.71
C TYR A 258 -15.10 0.89 24.73
N ARG A 259 -15.02 2.22 24.81
CA ARG A 259 -14.18 2.89 25.78
C ARG A 259 -14.65 2.51 27.21
N PRO A 260 -13.73 2.06 28.08
CA PRO A 260 -14.07 1.80 29.47
C PRO A 260 -14.35 3.10 30.26
N GLU A 261 -15.17 3.03 31.30
CA GLU A 261 -15.46 4.18 32.16
C GLU A 261 -14.20 4.68 32.89
N LEU A 262 -13.38 3.74 33.38
CA LEU A 262 -12.07 4.05 33.96
C LEU A 262 -10.95 3.49 33.08
N PRO A 263 -9.83 4.19 32.93
CA PRO A 263 -8.73 3.72 32.10
C PRO A 263 -8.25 2.31 32.40
N GLY A 264 -8.30 1.90 33.67
CA GLY A 264 -7.87 0.58 34.13
C GLY A 264 -8.87 -0.56 33.93
N ASP A 265 -10.10 -0.28 33.51
CA ASP A 265 -11.11 -1.30 33.31
C ASP A 265 -10.86 -2.09 32.02
N ASN A 266 -11.46 -3.29 31.95
CA ASN A 266 -11.43 -4.12 30.76
C ASN A 266 -12.18 -3.43 29.60
N VAL A 267 -11.67 -3.59 28.39
CA VAL A 267 -12.29 -3.03 27.19
C VAL A 267 -13.29 -4.03 26.62
N GLN A 268 -14.56 -3.70 26.65
CA GLN A 268 -15.64 -4.51 26.08
C GLN A 268 -15.60 -4.45 24.55
N TRP A 269 -16.01 -5.53 23.88
CA TRP A 269 -16.15 -5.58 22.44
C TRP A 269 -17.35 -6.41 21.99
N THR A 270 -17.87 -6.09 20.82
CA THR A 270 -18.86 -6.88 20.09
C THR A 270 -18.43 -7.03 18.63
N ASP A 271 -18.91 -8.09 17.94
CA ASP A 271 -18.64 -8.29 16.53
C ASP A 271 -19.91 -8.57 15.69
N ASN A 272 -19.77 -8.53 14.38
CA ASN A 272 -20.87 -8.80 13.45
C ASN A 272 -21.21 -10.29 13.28
N GLN A 273 -20.51 -11.19 14.01
CA GLN A 273 -20.82 -12.62 14.07
C GLN A 273 -21.68 -12.97 15.29
N GLY A 274 -22.07 -11.96 16.08
CA GLY A 274 -22.82 -12.11 17.34
C GLY A 274 -21.92 -12.44 18.54
N GLY A 275 -20.61 -12.32 18.36
CA GLY A 275 -19.64 -12.45 19.45
C GLY A 275 -19.60 -11.21 20.33
N GLN A 276 -19.29 -11.41 21.60
CA GLN A 276 -19.01 -10.35 22.56
C GLN A 276 -17.98 -10.84 23.59
N GLY A 277 -17.25 -9.90 24.15
CA GLY A 277 -16.24 -10.23 25.15
C GLY A 277 -15.53 -9.01 25.68
N GLU A 278 -14.39 -9.24 26.30
CA GLU A 278 -13.58 -8.17 26.86
C GLU A 278 -12.09 -8.42 26.62
N ILE A 279 -11.34 -7.35 26.41
CA ILE A 279 -9.88 -7.33 26.48
C ILE A 279 -9.53 -7.12 27.96
N LYS A 280 -8.98 -8.16 28.59
CA LYS A 280 -8.60 -8.11 30.00
C LYS A 280 -7.17 -7.61 30.14
N ARG A 281 -6.95 -6.74 31.12
CA ARG A 281 -5.60 -6.44 31.58
C ARG A 281 -4.99 -7.71 32.18
N ASN A 282 -3.71 -7.89 31.90
CA ASN A 282 -2.96 -8.98 32.52
C ASN A 282 -2.00 -8.46 33.59
N ASP A 283 -1.57 -9.35 34.49
CA ASP A 283 -0.74 -9.00 35.64
C ASP A 283 0.70 -8.61 35.24
N PHE A 284 1.12 -8.88 34.01
CA PHE A 284 2.46 -8.61 33.51
C PHE A 284 2.56 -7.27 32.79
N ASN A 285 1.44 -6.77 32.23
CA ASN A 285 1.36 -5.52 31.49
C ASN A 285 0.28 -4.63 32.11
N THR A 286 0.70 -3.94 33.15
CA THR A 286 -0.18 -3.15 34.02
C THR A 286 -0.26 -1.67 33.62
N GLN A 287 -0.07 -1.37 32.31
CA GLN A 287 -0.22 0.01 31.83
C GLN A 287 -1.62 0.54 32.18
N ASP A 288 -1.73 1.87 32.27
CA ASP A 288 -2.91 2.55 32.76
C ASP A 288 -4.17 2.26 31.96
N SER A 289 -4.07 2.08 30.64
CA SER A 289 -5.20 1.77 29.78
C SER A 289 -4.80 0.85 28.63
N TYR A 290 -5.69 -0.09 28.28
CA TYR A 290 -5.61 -0.89 27.06
C TYR A 290 -6.36 -0.25 25.89
N TYR A 291 -7.13 0.81 26.14
CA TYR A 291 -7.78 1.62 25.12
C TYR A 291 -6.84 2.76 24.69
N PRO A 292 -6.70 3.07 23.39
CA PRO A 292 -5.85 4.20 22.94
C PRO A 292 -6.31 5.51 23.56
N GLN A 293 -5.45 6.16 24.37
CA GLN A 293 -5.84 7.30 25.18
C GLN A 293 -5.98 8.63 24.41
N TRP A 294 -5.42 8.71 23.20
CA TRP A 294 -5.56 9.89 22.31
C TRP A 294 -6.82 9.85 21.42
N ILE A 295 -7.55 8.74 21.40
CA ILE A 295 -8.80 8.60 20.67
C ILE A 295 -9.94 9.01 21.61
N GLU A 296 -10.73 10.01 21.21
CA GLU A 296 -11.78 10.59 22.07
C GLU A 296 -13.13 9.88 21.94
N GLU A 297 -13.33 9.09 20.89
CA GLU A 297 -14.56 8.37 20.62
C GLU A 297 -14.86 7.33 21.70
N ASP A 298 -16.16 7.22 22.07
CA ASP A 298 -16.62 6.22 23.04
C ASP A 298 -16.53 4.77 22.51
N ARG A 299 -16.32 4.61 21.23
CA ARG A 299 -16.14 3.32 20.56
C ARG A 299 -15.30 3.46 19.31
N ILE A 300 -14.58 2.38 18.99
CA ILE A 300 -13.79 2.27 17.76
C ILE A 300 -14.26 1.00 17.04
N THR A 301 -14.62 1.13 15.76
CA THR A 301 -15.00 0.00 14.92
C THR A 301 -13.93 -0.24 13.86
N PHE A 302 -13.59 -1.49 13.66
CA PHE A 302 -12.69 -1.94 12.61
C PHE A 302 -13.41 -2.96 11.73
N SER A 303 -13.17 -2.85 10.40
CA SER A 303 -13.71 -3.76 9.40
C SER A 303 -12.59 -4.33 8.55
N GLY A 304 -12.74 -5.56 8.08
CA GLY A 304 -11.75 -6.22 7.22
C GLY A 304 -11.92 -7.73 7.19
N ASN A 305 -10.83 -8.45 6.96
CA ASN A 305 -10.82 -9.90 7.03
C ASN A 305 -10.21 -10.36 8.36
N ARG A 306 -10.79 -11.35 8.99
CA ARG A 306 -10.23 -12.00 10.17
C ARG A 306 -9.61 -13.33 9.76
N LEU A 307 -8.29 -13.43 9.89
CA LEU A 307 -7.57 -14.67 9.67
C LEU A 307 -7.95 -15.75 10.70
N ALA A 308 -7.71 -17.01 10.36
CA ALA A 308 -8.01 -18.17 11.20
C ALA A 308 -7.17 -18.19 12.48
#